data_cbd58b517b2da7309b3ed9f40e351c17
#
_entry.id   cbd58b517b2da7309b3ed9f40e351c17
#
_cell.length_a   1.000
_cell.length_b   1.000
_cell.length_c   1.000
_cell.angle_alpha   90.00
_cell.angle_beta   90.00
_cell.angle_gamma   90.00
#
_symmetry.space_group_name_H-M   'P 1'
#
loop_
_entity.id
_entity.type
_entity.pdbx_description
1 polymer ?
#
loop_
_entity_poly.entity_id
_entity_poly.type
_entity_poly.pdbx_seq_one_letter_code
_entity_poly.pdbx_strand_id
1 'polypeptide(L)'
;MKGWPVPRQFARGDSRALGDTAMSARSRSLTPRTKSADAVVKSICPYCAVGCGQEVHVRDGRILDIEGDPHSPISRGRLCPKGAATFQLVTGTQRVQQVLYRRPGGTEWEPIPLEEAMEKVAERVKRTRDATFEVTDAKGQRVNRTLGMAHLGGATLDNEENYLLKKLFSALGVVQVENQARI
;
A
#
# COMPACT_ATOMS: atom_id res chain seq x y z
N MET A 1 43.45 -18.92 8.30
CA MET A 1 42.21 -19.05 7.49
C MET A 1 41.26 -20.18 7.92
N LYS A 2 41.54 -20.93 8.99
CA LYS A 2 40.69 -22.07 9.45
C LYS A 2 39.33 -21.67 10.11
N GLY A 3 39.07 -20.40 10.32
CA GLY A 3 37.85 -19.92 10.98
C GLY A 3 36.79 -19.27 10.06
N TRP A 4 37.10 -19.02 8.81
CA TRP A 4 36.17 -18.31 7.91
C TRP A 4 35.04 -19.22 7.39
N PRO A 5 33.79 -18.78 7.41
CA PRO A 5 32.65 -19.65 7.01
C PRO A 5 32.69 -20.05 5.54
N VAL A 6 33.10 -19.17 4.64
CA VAL A 6 33.10 -19.39 3.18
C VAL A 6 33.97 -20.57 2.74
N PRO A 7 35.26 -20.69 3.17
CA PRO A 7 36.06 -21.86 2.81
C PRO A 7 35.51 -23.18 3.33
N ARG A 8 34.83 -23.19 4.50
CA ARG A 8 34.15 -24.38 5.02
C ARG A 8 32.94 -24.81 4.19
N GLN A 9 32.20 -23.82 3.65
CA GLN A 9 31.06 -24.10 2.78
C GLN A 9 31.50 -24.78 1.49
N PHE A 10 32.52 -24.26 0.84
CA PHE A 10 33.08 -24.88 -0.36
C PHE A 10 33.63 -26.27 -0.07
N ALA A 11 34.34 -26.46 1.02
CA ALA A 11 34.90 -27.76 1.41
C ALA A 11 33.81 -28.83 1.71
N ARG A 12 32.60 -28.42 2.02
CA ARG A 12 31.45 -29.31 2.28
C ARG A 12 30.46 -29.39 1.12
N GLY A 13 30.76 -28.77 -0.02
CA GLY A 13 29.88 -28.78 -1.18
C GLY A 13 28.62 -27.89 -1.06
N ASP A 14 28.53 -27.05 -0.02
CA ASP A 14 27.42 -26.11 0.16
C ASP A 14 27.70 -24.77 -0.56
N SER A 15 27.70 -24.82 -1.89
CA SER A 15 27.98 -23.65 -2.75
C SER A 15 26.92 -22.54 -2.63
N ARG A 16 25.75 -22.83 -2.08
CA ARG A 16 24.64 -21.87 -1.95
C ARG A 16 24.50 -21.26 -0.58
N ALA A 17 25.39 -21.59 0.36
CA ALA A 17 25.31 -21.14 1.76
C ALA A 17 23.94 -21.44 2.43
N LEU A 18 23.29 -22.52 2.03
CA LEU A 18 22.00 -22.96 2.54
C LEU A 18 22.25 -24.07 3.56
N GLY A 19 22.09 -23.77 4.82
CA GLY A 19 22.15 -24.80 5.85
C GLY A 19 23.10 -24.50 7.01
N ASP A 20 23.33 -25.52 7.83
CA ASP A 20 24.05 -25.43 9.10
C ASP A 20 25.47 -24.87 9.02
N THR A 21 26.12 -25.04 7.89
CA THR A 21 27.48 -24.54 7.66
C THR A 21 27.59 -23.03 7.56
N ALA A 22 26.49 -22.36 7.16
CA ALA A 22 26.37 -20.90 7.07
C ALA A 22 26.06 -20.25 8.42
N MET A 23 25.58 -21.02 9.39
CA MET A 23 25.11 -20.49 10.67
C MET A 23 26.22 -20.46 11.71
N SER A 24 26.44 -19.27 12.30
CA SER A 24 27.25 -19.12 13.51
C SER A 24 26.53 -19.66 14.73
N ALA A 25 27.28 -19.90 15.84
CA ALA A 25 26.67 -20.28 17.12
C ALA A 25 25.63 -19.23 17.58
N ARG A 26 25.91 -17.94 17.37
CA ARG A 26 24.97 -16.84 17.68
C ARG A 26 23.71 -16.94 16.82
N SER A 27 23.83 -17.17 15.51
CA SER A 27 22.67 -17.31 14.63
C SER A 27 21.79 -18.48 15.04
N ARG A 28 22.39 -19.59 15.52
CA ARG A 28 21.64 -20.77 16.01
C ARG A 28 20.89 -20.51 17.32
N SER A 29 21.38 -19.60 18.15
CA SER A 29 20.73 -19.24 19.42
C SER A 29 19.60 -18.22 19.24
N LEU A 30 19.47 -17.58 18.07
CA LEU A 30 18.39 -16.63 17.80
C LEU A 30 17.07 -17.35 17.54
N THR A 31 16.05 -16.89 18.19
CA THR A 31 14.67 -17.33 17.94
C THR A 31 13.95 -16.19 17.21
N PRO A 32 13.43 -16.42 15.99
CA PRO A 32 12.61 -15.43 15.31
C PRO A 32 11.41 -15.03 16.18
N ARG A 33 11.10 -13.75 16.25
CA ARG A 33 9.93 -13.27 17.02
C ARG A 33 8.62 -13.84 16.51
N THR A 34 8.52 -14.18 15.22
CA THR A 34 7.36 -14.84 14.59
C THR A 34 7.03 -16.19 15.21
N LYS A 35 8.01 -16.90 15.82
CA LYS A 35 7.77 -18.16 16.53
C LYS A 35 6.91 -18.00 17.79
N SER A 36 6.79 -16.80 18.32
CA SER A 36 5.95 -16.53 19.50
C SER A 36 4.53 -16.10 19.14
N ALA A 37 4.18 -16.09 17.85
CA ALA A 37 2.82 -15.79 17.40
C ALA A 37 1.85 -16.90 17.83
N ASP A 38 0.66 -16.50 18.26
CA ASP A 38 -0.47 -17.40 18.56
C ASP A 38 -1.38 -17.57 17.33
N ALA A 39 -1.31 -16.64 16.36
CA ALA A 39 -2.02 -16.73 15.11
C ALA A 39 -1.20 -16.18 13.95
N VAL A 40 -1.44 -16.73 12.74
CA VAL A 40 -0.91 -16.23 11.48
C VAL A 40 -2.08 -15.99 10.53
N VAL A 41 -2.25 -14.76 10.10
CA VAL A 41 -3.36 -14.34 9.22
C VAL A 41 -2.82 -13.97 7.85
N LYS A 42 -3.44 -14.49 6.80
CA LYS A 42 -3.10 -14.14 5.42
C LYS A 42 -3.61 -12.74 5.08
N SER A 43 -2.79 -11.98 4.39
CA SER A 43 -3.10 -10.64 3.93
C SER A 43 -2.43 -10.34 2.59
N ILE A 44 -2.68 -9.17 2.06
CA ILE A 44 -2.08 -8.66 0.82
C ILE A 44 -1.32 -7.37 1.13
N CYS A 45 -0.17 -7.20 0.48
CA CYS A 45 0.65 -6.00 0.61
C CYS A 45 -0.13 -4.76 0.16
N PRO A 46 -0.21 -3.68 0.98
CA PRO A 46 -1.03 -2.51 0.70
C PRO A 46 -0.38 -1.49 -0.26
N TYR A 47 0.78 -1.80 -0.86
CA TYR A 47 1.54 -0.79 -1.56
C TYR A 47 1.21 -0.64 -3.05
N CYS A 48 0.90 -1.71 -3.76
CA CYS A 48 0.66 -1.59 -5.21
C CYS A 48 -0.14 -2.78 -5.75
N ALA A 49 -0.61 -2.63 -6.99
CA ALA A 49 -1.44 -3.59 -7.71
C ALA A 49 -0.77 -4.97 -7.98
N VAL A 50 0.50 -5.18 -7.61
CA VAL A 50 1.14 -6.51 -7.71
C VAL A 50 0.45 -7.52 -6.81
N GLY A 51 -0.09 -7.09 -5.65
CA GLY A 51 -0.85 -7.97 -4.77
C GLY A 51 0.00 -9.06 -4.10
N CYS A 52 1.23 -8.75 -3.67
CA CYS A 52 2.08 -9.71 -2.98
C CYS A 52 1.41 -10.24 -1.71
N GLY A 53 1.32 -11.56 -1.57
CA GLY A 53 0.78 -12.18 -0.36
C GLY A 53 1.68 -11.99 0.85
N GLN A 54 1.07 -11.76 2.01
CA GLN A 54 1.74 -11.56 3.29
C GLN A 54 1.15 -12.48 4.37
N GLU A 55 1.99 -12.84 5.33
CA GLU A 55 1.63 -13.50 6.58
C GLU A 55 1.79 -12.51 7.73
N VAL A 56 0.67 -12.19 8.37
CA VAL A 56 0.62 -11.32 9.54
C VAL A 56 0.70 -12.19 10.80
N HIS A 57 1.81 -12.13 11.50
CA HIS A 57 2.05 -12.84 12.74
C HIS A 57 1.48 -12.03 13.91
N VAL A 58 0.54 -12.61 14.64
CA VAL A 58 -0.20 -11.93 15.72
C VAL A 58 0.06 -12.66 17.05
N ARG A 59 0.10 -11.92 18.15
CA ARG A 59 0.11 -12.40 19.50
C ARG A 59 -0.69 -11.46 20.40
N ASP A 60 -1.59 -12.03 21.20
CA ASP A 60 -2.44 -11.26 22.13
C ASP A 60 -3.16 -10.08 21.43
N GLY A 61 -3.64 -10.27 20.19
CA GLY A 61 -4.29 -9.26 19.38
C GLY A 61 -3.37 -8.16 18.82
N ARG A 62 -2.05 -8.29 18.94
CA ARG A 62 -1.07 -7.34 18.43
C ARG A 62 -0.22 -7.95 17.33
N ILE A 63 0.07 -7.17 16.30
CA ILE A 63 0.96 -7.59 15.22
C ILE A 63 2.40 -7.64 15.75
N LEU A 64 3.02 -8.81 15.61
CA LEU A 64 4.43 -9.03 15.95
C LEU A 64 5.35 -8.75 14.76
N ASP A 65 4.94 -9.26 13.60
CA ASP A 65 5.69 -9.13 12.34
C ASP A 65 4.79 -9.37 11.14
N ILE A 66 5.26 -8.92 9.96
CA ILE A 66 4.62 -9.19 8.67
C ILE A 66 5.69 -9.71 7.73
N GLU A 67 5.52 -10.92 7.23
CA GLU A 67 6.43 -11.58 6.31
C GLU A 67 5.75 -11.91 4.98
N GLY A 68 6.53 -12.29 3.96
CA GLY A 68 5.96 -12.73 2.68
C GLY A 68 5.35 -14.12 2.80
N ASP A 69 4.15 -14.31 2.23
CA ASP A 69 3.48 -15.60 2.17
C ASP A 69 4.15 -16.52 1.14
N PRO A 70 4.81 -17.63 1.56
CA PRO A 70 5.45 -18.57 0.65
C PRO A 70 4.45 -19.29 -0.27
N HIS A 71 3.18 -19.36 0.12
CA HIS A 71 2.10 -19.98 -0.66
C HIS A 71 1.40 -19.01 -1.62
N SER A 72 1.75 -17.72 -1.59
CA SER A 72 1.22 -16.76 -2.56
C SER A 72 1.59 -17.16 -3.99
N PRO A 73 0.62 -17.29 -4.90
CA PRO A 73 0.91 -17.62 -6.31
C PRO A 73 1.67 -16.49 -7.02
N ILE A 74 1.60 -15.26 -6.50
CA ILE A 74 2.20 -14.06 -7.08
C ILE A 74 3.64 -13.90 -6.63
N SER A 75 3.86 -13.79 -5.32
CA SER A 75 5.16 -13.41 -4.76
C SER A 75 5.98 -14.57 -4.23
N ARG A 76 5.35 -15.70 -3.88
CA ARG A 76 6.00 -16.91 -3.35
C ARG A 76 6.96 -16.59 -2.19
N GLY A 77 6.49 -15.80 -1.24
CA GLY A 77 7.25 -15.35 -0.08
C GLY A 77 8.19 -14.17 -0.31
N ARG A 78 8.34 -13.69 -1.54
CA ARG A 78 9.22 -12.56 -1.85
C ARG A 78 8.50 -11.24 -1.68
N LEU A 79 9.16 -10.28 -1.03
CA LEU A 79 8.68 -8.91 -0.88
C LEU A 79 9.76 -7.94 -1.37
N CYS A 80 9.36 -6.88 -2.02
CA CYS A 80 10.24 -5.75 -2.30
C CYS A 80 10.52 -4.97 -0.99
N PRO A 81 11.46 -4.03 -0.95
CA PRO A 81 11.76 -3.26 0.28
C PRO A 81 10.54 -2.57 0.91
N LYS A 82 9.58 -2.09 0.10
CA LYS A 82 8.33 -1.51 0.60
C LYS A 82 7.46 -2.55 1.30
N GLY A 83 7.22 -3.69 0.62
CA GLY A 83 6.44 -4.80 1.19
C GLY A 83 7.07 -5.37 2.47
N ALA A 84 8.40 -5.45 2.54
CA ALA A 84 9.11 -5.87 3.74
C ALA A 84 8.97 -4.87 4.90
N ALA A 85 8.67 -3.61 4.62
CA ALA A 85 8.45 -2.56 5.61
C ALA A 85 6.97 -2.40 6.03
N THR A 86 6.08 -3.31 5.64
CA THR A 86 4.64 -3.21 5.95
C THR A 86 4.38 -3.20 7.46
N PHE A 87 5.14 -3.97 8.24
CA PHE A 87 5.03 -3.96 9.70
C PHE A 87 5.24 -2.54 10.27
N GLN A 88 6.29 -1.85 9.84
CA GLN A 88 6.60 -0.48 10.28
C GLN A 88 5.55 0.51 9.79
N LEU A 89 5.00 0.32 8.59
CA LEU A 89 3.90 1.15 8.08
C LEU A 89 2.67 1.05 8.99
N VAL A 90 2.28 -0.16 9.39
CA VAL A 90 1.05 -0.39 10.16
C VAL A 90 1.21 0.02 11.63
N THR A 91 2.38 -0.24 12.22
CA THR A 91 2.64 -0.02 13.66
C THR A 91 3.35 1.30 13.96
N GLY A 92 3.77 2.04 12.93
CA GLY A 92 4.54 3.28 13.08
C GLY A 92 3.76 4.39 13.81
N THR A 93 4.40 4.99 14.80
CA THR A 93 3.80 6.08 15.60
C THR A 93 3.64 7.39 14.83
N GLN A 94 4.32 7.53 13.70
CA GLN A 94 4.23 8.71 12.83
C GLN A 94 3.07 8.63 11.82
N ARG A 95 2.34 7.53 11.83
CA ARG A 95 1.18 7.37 10.93
C ARG A 95 0.08 8.34 11.33
N VAL A 96 -0.36 9.17 10.38
CA VAL A 96 -1.51 10.06 10.57
C VAL A 96 -2.78 9.21 10.63
N GLN A 97 -3.48 9.23 11.76
CA GLN A 97 -4.68 8.43 12.01
C GLN A 97 -5.97 9.26 12.01
N GLN A 98 -5.86 10.57 11.83
CA GLN A 98 -6.97 11.51 11.83
C GLN A 98 -6.99 12.29 10.53
N VAL A 99 -8.18 12.70 10.09
CA VAL A 99 -8.30 13.62 8.97
C VAL A 99 -7.85 15.01 9.43
N LEU A 100 -6.91 15.58 8.68
CA LEU A 100 -6.40 16.92 8.93
C LEU A 100 -6.98 17.89 7.90
N TYR A 101 -7.55 18.98 8.38
CA TYR A 101 -8.09 20.05 7.57
C TYR A 101 -7.30 21.34 7.81
N ARG A 102 -7.02 22.05 6.73
CA ARG A 102 -6.44 23.39 6.78
C ARG A 102 -7.41 24.38 6.12
N ARG A 103 -7.83 25.38 6.86
CA ARG A 103 -8.72 26.43 6.35
C ARG A 103 -8.09 27.18 5.18
N PRO A 104 -8.88 27.66 4.22
CA PRO A 104 -8.37 28.54 3.17
C PRO A 104 -7.60 29.73 3.74
N GLY A 105 -6.36 29.93 3.29
CA GLY A 105 -5.45 30.95 3.81
C GLY A 105 -4.85 30.69 5.19
N GLY A 106 -5.22 29.58 5.85
CA GLY A 106 -4.66 29.17 7.13
C GLY A 106 -3.28 28.52 7.00
N THR A 107 -2.51 28.55 8.08
CA THR A 107 -1.17 27.92 8.19
C THR A 107 -1.20 26.65 9.02
N GLU A 108 -2.21 26.47 9.87
CA GLU A 108 -2.31 25.35 10.81
C GLU A 108 -3.22 24.24 10.29
N TRP A 109 -2.87 23.00 10.66
CA TRP A 109 -3.67 21.82 10.41
C TRP A 109 -4.46 21.47 11.66
N GLU A 110 -5.77 21.29 11.51
CA GLU A 110 -6.68 20.92 12.58
C GLU A 110 -7.33 19.56 12.29
N PRO A 111 -7.43 18.65 13.27
CA PRO A 111 -8.13 17.39 13.10
C PRO A 111 -9.64 17.65 13.00
N ILE A 112 -10.29 16.98 12.05
CA ILE A 112 -11.75 16.98 11.91
C ILE A 112 -12.28 15.53 11.82
N PRO A 113 -13.54 15.28 12.20
CA PRO A 113 -14.18 13.99 12.01
C PRO A 113 -14.18 13.57 10.54
N LEU A 114 -14.03 12.27 10.27
CA LEU A 114 -14.05 11.73 8.91
C LEU A 114 -15.35 12.08 8.17
N GLU A 115 -16.49 12.00 8.85
CA GLU A 115 -17.81 12.30 8.30
C GLU A 115 -17.90 13.77 7.82
N GLU A 116 -17.48 14.71 8.64
CA GLU A 116 -17.37 16.13 8.28
C GLU A 116 -16.46 16.35 7.07
N ALA A 117 -15.33 15.66 7.03
CA ALA A 117 -14.40 15.74 5.89
C ALA A 117 -15.07 15.23 4.60
N MET A 118 -15.78 14.11 4.67
CA MET A 118 -16.47 13.54 3.51
C MET A 118 -17.60 14.42 3.01
N GLU A 119 -18.36 15.06 3.90
CA GLU A 119 -19.38 16.06 3.53
C GLU A 119 -18.75 17.24 2.78
N LYS A 120 -17.68 17.82 3.32
CA LYS A 120 -16.97 18.93 2.67
C LYS A 120 -16.44 18.56 1.28
N VAL A 121 -15.92 17.33 1.12
CA VAL A 121 -15.46 16.81 -0.18
C VAL A 121 -16.64 16.65 -1.14
N ALA A 122 -17.72 16.03 -0.70
CA ALA A 122 -18.92 15.80 -1.52
C ALA A 122 -19.55 17.11 -1.99
N GLU A 123 -19.70 18.11 -1.11
CA GLU A 123 -20.18 19.44 -1.46
C GLU A 123 -19.29 20.12 -2.50
N ARG A 124 -17.99 20.03 -2.33
CA ARG A 124 -17.03 20.63 -3.28
C ARG A 124 -17.13 19.97 -4.65
N VAL A 125 -17.14 18.64 -4.69
CA VAL A 125 -17.28 17.85 -5.93
C VAL A 125 -18.60 18.18 -6.62
N LYS A 126 -19.71 18.12 -5.88
CA LYS A 126 -21.04 18.43 -6.43
C LYS A 126 -21.12 19.85 -7.00
N ARG A 127 -20.70 20.85 -6.23
CA ARG A 127 -20.72 22.25 -6.66
C ARG A 127 -19.90 22.48 -7.92
N THR A 128 -18.67 21.91 -7.98
CA THR A 128 -17.81 22.06 -9.16
C THR A 128 -18.41 21.36 -10.36
N ARG A 129 -18.92 20.14 -10.17
CA ARG A 129 -19.60 19.39 -11.24
C ARG A 129 -20.81 20.16 -11.79
N ASP A 130 -21.72 20.61 -10.92
CA ASP A 130 -22.94 21.30 -11.34
C ASP A 130 -22.63 22.61 -12.10
N ALA A 131 -21.54 23.29 -11.72
CA ALA A 131 -21.11 24.53 -12.39
C ALA A 131 -20.41 24.31 -13.74
N THR A 132 -19.88 23.12 -14.00
CA THR A 132 -19.01 22.88 -15.18
C THR A 132 -19.46 21.68 -16.03
N PHE A 133 -20.61 21.08 -15.76
CA PHE A 133 -21.11 19.94 -16.50
C PHE A 133 -21.71 20.37 -17.85
N GLU A 134 -21.20 19.75 -18.91
CA GLU A 134 -21.67 19.96 -20.28
C GLU A 134 -22.43 18.72 -20.77
N VAL A 135 -23.68 18.86 -21.15
CA VAL A 135 -24.45 17.78 -21.80
C VAL A 135 -24.04 17.65 -23.26
N THR A 136 -23.87 18.81 -23.94
CA THR A 136 -23.47 18.91 -25.34
C THR A 136 -22.29 19.87 -25.47
N ASP A 137 -21.41 19.60 -26.41
CA ASP A 137 -20.29 20.48 -26.74
C ASP A 137 -20.71 21.61 -27.69
N ALA A 138 -19.78 22.50 -28.04
CA ALA A 138 -19.98 23.61 -28.96
C ALA A 138 -20.37 23.18 -30.39
N LYS A 139 -20.18 21.89 -30.74
CA LYS A 139 -20.56 21.30 -32.04
C LYS A 139 -21.90 20.60 -31.99
N GLY A 140 -22.63 20.66 -30.85
CA GLY A 140 -23.90 19.96 -30.62
C GLY A 140 -23.79 18.46 -30.36
N GLN A 141 -22.58 17.94 -30.17
CA GLN A 141 -22.36 16.53 -29.87
C GLN A 141 -22.61 16.27 -28.39
N ARG A 142 -23.29 15.16 -28.07
CA ARG A 142 -23.55 14.75 -26.68
C ARG A 142 -22.27 14.25 -26.03
N VAL A 143 -21.80 14.93 -24.98
CA VAL A 143 -20.54 14.64 -24.32
C VAL A 143 -20.70 14.21 -22.85
N ASN A 144 -21.71 14.68 -22.14
CA ASN A 144 -21.98 14.37 -20.73
C ASN A 144 -20.72 14.41 -19.86
N ARG A 145 -19.99 15.53 -19.89
CA ARG A 145 -18.69 15.66 -19.24
C ARG A 145 -18.58 16.88 -18.34
N THR A 146 -17.58 16.84 -17.46
CA THR A 146 -17.04 18.03 -16.79
C THR A 146 -15.54 18.16 -17.04
N LEU A 147 -15.09 19.37 -17.34
CA LEU A 147 -13.67 19.72 -17.42
C LEU A 147 -13.19 20.50 -16.19
N GLY A 148 -14.10 20.76 -15.22
CA GLY A 148 -13.76 21.47 -13.98
C GLY A 148 -13.07 20.62 -12.92
N MET A 149 -12.91 19.32 -13.18
CA MET A 149 -12.26 18.38 -12.25
C MET A 149 -11.33 17.45 -13.01
N ALA A 150 -10.27 17.04 -12.31
CA ALA A 150 -9.36 15.99 -12.76
C ALA A 150 -9.04 15.05 -11.60
N HIS A 151 -8.74 13.80 -11.91
CA HIS A 151 -8.23 12.81 -10.97
C HIS A 151 -6.80 12.46 -11.34
N LEU A 152 -5.92 12.55 -10.36
CA LEU A 152 -4.53 12.11 -10.48
C LEU A 152 -4.30 10.99 -9.45
N GLY A 153 -4.24 9.76 -9.93
CA GLY A 153 -4.00 8.57 -9.10
C GLY A 153 -2.55 8.40 -8.67
N GLY A 154 -2.31 7.38 -7.89
CA GLY A 154 -0.99 7.04 -7.36
C GLY A 154 -0.50 5.67 -7.81
N ALA A 155 0.81 5.43 -7.70
CA ALA A 155 1.44 4.14 -8.00
C ALA A 155 1.16 3.05 -6.95
N THR A 156 0.62 3.42 -5.80
CA THR A 156 0.40 2.54 -4.64
C THR A 156 -1.07 2.15 -4.44
N LEU A 157 -1.86 2.22 -5.49
CA LEU A 157 -3.25 1.77 -5.51
C LEU A 157 -3.32 0.32 -6.00
N ASP A 158 -4.19 -0.48 -5.43
CA ASP A 158 -4.47 -1.82 -5.93
C ASP A 158 -5.44 -1.81 -7.13
N ASN A 159 -5.75 -2.98 -7.67
CA ASN A 159 -6.60 -3.11 -8.86
C ASN A 159 -8.05 -2.71 -8.59
N GLU A 160 -8.55 -3.07 -7.42
CA GLU A 160 -9.91 -2.77 -6.97
C GLU A 160 -10.08 -1.27 -6.74
N GLU A 161 -9.13 -0.62 -6.10
CA GLU A 161 -9.12 0.84 -5.89
C GLU A 161 -9.09 1.59 -7.23
N ASN A 162 -8.22 1.20 -8.16
CA ASN A 162 -8.14 1.78 -9.50
C ASN A 162 -9.47 1.63 -10.26
N TYR A 163 -10.10 0.44 -10.18
CA TYR A 163 -11.39 0.19 -10.80
C TYR A 163 -12.49 1.07 -10.21
N LEU A 164 -12.59 1.15 -8.89
CA LEU A 164 -13.61 1.95 -8.21
C LEU A 164 -13.44 3.45 -8.50
N LEU A 165 -12.22 3.96 -8.47
CA LEU A 165 -11.91 5.35 -8.82
C LEU A 165 -12.30 5.65 -10.27
N LYS A 166 -11.90 4.82 -11.22
CA LYS A 166 -12.27 5.00 -12.62
C LYS A 166 -13.77 4.97 -12.82
N LYS A 167 -14.47 4.06 -12.18
CA LYS A 167 -15.94 3.96 -12.23
C LYS A 167 -16.63 5.21 -11.66
N LEU A 168 -16.19 5.67 -10.47
CA LEU A 168 -16.75 6.85 -9.81
C LEU A 168 -16.55 8.11 -10.66
N PHE A 169 -15.32 8.40 -11.06
CA PHE A 169 -15.02 9.61 -11.81
C PHE A 169 -15.66 9.62 -13.20
N SER A 170 -15.74 8.46 -13.86
CA SER A 170 -16.47 8.34 -15.13
C SER A 170 -17.97 8.59 -14.96
N ALA A 171 -18.58 8.07 -13.89
CA ALA A 171 -19.99 8.32 -13.58
C ALA A 171 -20.27 9.80 -13.27
N LEU A 172 -19.31 10.52 -12.70
CA LEU A 172 -19.39 11.97 -12.48
C LEU A 172 -19.20 12.79 -13.77
N GLY A 173 -18.79 12.15 -14.87
CA GLY A 173 -18.49 12.82 -16.13
C GLY A 173 -17.08 13.43 -16.20
N VAL A 174 -16.19 13.08 -15.30
CA VAL A 174 -14.78 13.54 -15.30
C VAL A 174 -14.04 12.84 -16.44
N VAL A 175 -13.43 13.63 -17.31
CA VAL A 175 -12.67 13.14 -18.47
C VAL A 175 -11.22 12.85 -18.12
N GLN A 176 -10.62 13.73 -17.32
CA GLN A 176 -9.22 13.64 -16.92
C GLN A 176 -9.08 12.70 -15.73
N VAL A 177 -8.88 11.40 -16.02
CA VAL A 177 -8.67 10.35 -15.03
C VAL A 177 -7.34 9.67 -15.35
N GLU A 178 -6.28 10.12 -14.71
CA GLU A 178 -4.91 9.70 -14.96
C GLU A 178 -4.32 8.98 -13.74
N ASN A 179 -3.28 8.19 -13.97
CA ASN A 179 -2.52 7.52 -12.93
C ASN A 179 -1.04 7.90 -13.06
N GLN A 180 -0.34 7.99 -11.95
CA GLN A 180 1.07 8.37 -11.90
C GLN A 180 1.96 7.50 -12.82
N ALA A 181 1.68 6.23 -12.94
CA ALA A 181 2.47 5.32 -13.79
C ALA A 181 2.29 5.58 -15.31
N ARG A 182 1.38 6.43 -15.70
CA ARG A 182 1.08 6.77 -17.09
C ARG A 182 1.72 8.08 -17.57
N ILE A 183 2.32 8.83 -16.70
CA ILE A 183 2.96 10.12 -17.02
C ILE A 183 4.29 9.87 -17.71
#